data_6058138e9cf0e747709d61a3e5a5274d
#
_entry.id   6058138e9cf0e747709d61a3e5a5274d
#
_cell.length_a   1.000
_cell.length_b   1.000
_cell.length_c   1.000
_cell.angle_alpha   90.00
_cell.angle_beta   90.00
_cell.angle_gamma   90.00
#
_symmetry.space_group_name_H-M   'P 1'
#
loop_
_entity.id
_entity.type
_entity.pdbx_description
1 polymer ?
#
loop_
_entity_poly.entity_id
_entity_poly.type
_entity_poly.pdbx_seq_one_letter_code
_entity_poly.pdbx_strand_id
1 'polypeptide(L)'
;KSIDKELIITSMETGIAKAAKSKFGQDNEIKVLINRDNGDIEIFRKLIVVENPENSNIEIKLEDAIKLNAVHKDKKIGDEILQPLPSFDFGRIAAQTAKQVINSNVREAERERQYNDFIDKKNMILSGIVKRLEFGNVIVDLGRTEAIIQKNELIPRENIKAGDRIKAFCHDVRREPRGQQIFLSRAHPKFMEQLFVQEVPEIYDGLIEIKSSSRDPGSRAKICVKAVDTSLDPVGACVGMRGSRVQAVVNELQGEKIDIVNWSEDPAILVSNALSPAEVQRVNVDSERKKLDVILTEENLSKAIGRRGQNVRLATKLLNYEINIMTDQEDSERRQLEFKEKTENFVKNLELDETLGQLLVAEGFSTIDDIKDSSAENLSKIEGIEEDTAIALIDRAKEFHQKDQQDISQRIKDLGLADDLINLKGLTPGMLVTLGEQKILNLTDFADLASDELTGGFDVIKGERVKIQGYLEDFALSKTEADELIMSARNIIYKDWGMTNGKKNKTYYFWQSKKII
;
A
#
# COMPACT_ATOMS: atom_id res chain seq x y z
N LYS A 1 13.88 16.67 -33.46
CA LYS A 1 12.81 15.91 -32.83
C LYS A 1 12.36 14.86 -33.85
N SER A 2 12.67 13.57 -33.61
CA SER A 2 12.30 12.49 -34.51
C SER A 2 10.92 11.95 -34.16
N ILE A 3 9.89 12.69 -34.56
CA ILE A 3 8.51 12.18 -34.60
C ILE A 3 8.36 11.51 -35.95
N ASP A 4 7.68 10.35 -35.97
CA ASP A 4 7.43 9.61 -37.20
C ASP A 4 6.63 10.48 -38.19
N LYS A 5 7.08 10.50 -39.44
CA LYS A 5 6.43 11.24 -40.53
C LYS A 5 4.96 10.80 -40.72
N GLU A 6 4.69 9.49 -40.59
CA GLU A 6 3.35 8.95 -40.71
C GLU A 6 2.41 9.48 -39.62
N LEU A 7 2.88 9.59 -38.37
CA LEU A 7 2.09 10.13 -37.28
C LEU A 7 1.69 11.59 -37.51
N ILE A 8 2.58 12.40 -38.09
CA ILE A 8 2.28 13.80 -38.43
C ILE A 8 1.22 13.83 -39.51
N ILE A 9 1.35 13.02 -40.57
CA ILE A 9 0.38 12.99 -41.68
C ILE A 9 -0.99 12.52 -41.17
N THR A 10 -1.05 11.45 -40.38
CA THR A 10 -2.32 10.96 -39.80
C THR A 10 -2.97 12.00 -38.87
N SER A 11 -2.16 12.76 -38.13
CA SER A 11 -2.65 13.87 -37.30
C SER A 11 -3.20 15.02 -38.16
N MET A 12 -2.59 15.30 -39.33
CA MET A 12 -3.09 16.27 -40.29
C MET A 12 -4.42 15.77 -40.90
N GLU A 13 -4.51 14.51 -41.31
CA GLU A 13 -5.75 13.92 -41.83
C GLU A 13 -6.89 14.07 -40.81
N THR A 14 -6.63 13.74 -39.53
CA THR A 14 -7.60 13.88 -38.43
C THR A 14 -8.00 15.33 -38.19
N GLY A 15 -7.04 16.25 -38.21
CA GLY A 15 -7.28 17.68 -38.01
C GLY A 15 -8.14 18.29 -39.13
N ILE A 16 -7.84 17.92 -40.36
CA ILE A 16 -8.59 18.35 -41.56
C ILE A 16 -9.98 17.73 -41.56
N ALA A 17 -10.12 16.44 -41.18
CA ALA A 17 -11.41 15.79 -41.06
C ALA A 17 -12.32 16.47 -40.03
N LYS A 18 -11.78 16.89 -38.90
CA LYS A 18 -12.53 17.66 -37.90
C LYS A 18 -12.97 19.04 -38.41
N ALA A 19 -12.11 19.71 -39.16
CA ALA A 19 -12.45 20.97 -39.82
C ALA A 19 -13.53 20.79 -40.90
N ALA A 20 -13.45 19.72 -41.69
CA ALA A 20 -14.44 19.38 -42.70
C ALA A 20 -15.80 19.00 -42.07
N LYS A 21 -15.85 18.33 -40.94
CA LYS A 21 -17.08 18.08 -40.16
C LYS A 21 -17.80 19.38 -39.77
N SER A 22 -17.04 20.40 -39.41
CA SER A 22 -17.64 21.70 -39.09
C SER A 22 -18.33 22.38 -40.28
N LYS A 23 -17.89 22.09 -41.53
CA LYS A 23 -18.47 22.66 -42.74
C LYS A 23 -19.58 21.80 -43.34
N PHE A 24 -19.38 20.48 -43.40
CA PHE A 24 -20.30 19.53 -44.04
C PHE A 24 -21.38 18.99 -43.09
N GLY A 25 -21.31 19.31 -41.80
CA GLY A 25 -22.23 18.85 -40.75
C GLY A 25 -21.53 17.94 -39.76
N GLN A 26 -21.83 18.15 -38.48
CA GLN A 26 -21.19 17.39 -37.39
C GLN A 26 -21.58 15.89 -37.36
N ASP A 27 -22.75 15.58 -37.93
CA ASP A 27 -23.30 14.24 -38.01
C ASP A 27 -22.66 13.38 -39.12
N ASN A 28 -21.86 13.99 -40.01
CA ASN A 28 -21.19 13.29 -41.10
C ASN A 28 -19.89 12.62 -40.59
N GLU A 29 -19.67 11.39 -40.96
CA GLU A 29 -18.39 10.74 -40.74
C GLU A 29 -17.46 11.05 -41.91
N ILE A 30 -16.43 11.86 -41.70
CA ILE A 30 -15.52 12.36 -42.74
C ILE A 30 -14.16 11.70 -42.57
N LYS A 31 -13.66 11.12 -43.67
CA LYS A 31 -12.30 10.57 -43.79
C LYS A 31 -11.52 11.45 -44.75
N VAL A 32 -10.31 11.82 -44.35
CA VAL A 32 -9.38 12.60 -45.20
C VAL A 32 -8.18 11.73 -45.49
N LEU A 33 -7.72 11.70 -46.71
CA LEU A 33 -6.50 11.06 -47.14
C LEU A 33 -5.57 12.09 -47.72
N ILE A 34 -4.32 12.08 -47.29
CA ILE A 34 -3.24 12.90 -47.84
C ILE A 34 -2.32 12.02 -48.63
N ASN A 35 -2.16 12.30 -49.92
CA ASN A 35 -1.23 11.60 -50.76
C ASN A 35 0.22 11.87 -50.29
N ARG A 36 0.98 10.78 -50.04
CA ARG A 36 2.33 10.85 -49.45
C ARG A 36 3.38 11.42 -50.41
N ASP A 37 3.12 11.36 -51.69
CA ASP A 37 4.07 11.75 -52.74
C ASP A 37 3.92 13.21 -53.17
N ASN A 38 2.67 13.64 -53.45
CA ASN A 38 2.39 14.98 -53.97
C ASN A 38 1.73 15.93 -52.94
N GLY A 39 1.24 15.38 -51.80
CA GLY A 39 0.59 16.19 -50.76
C GLY A 39 -0.85 16.55 -51.05
N ASP A 40 -1.47 16.00 -52.09
CA ASP A 40 -2.88 16.29 -52.42
C ASP A 40 -3.81 15.76 -51.34
N ILE A 41 -4.85 16.55 -51.04
CA ILE A 41 -5.82 16.27 -49.99
C ILE A 41 -7.14 15.84 -50.63
N GLU A 42 -7.53 14.59 -50.34
CA GLU A 42 -8.81 14.04 -50.78
C GLU A 42 -9.73 13.90 -49.55
N ILE A 43 -10.97 14.38 -49.69
CA ILE A 43 -11.96 14.37 -48.63
C ILE A 43 -13.10 13.44 -48.99
N PHE A 44 -13.40 12.50 -48.13
CA PHE A 44 -14.46 11.52 -48.32
C PHE A 44 -15.46 11.57 -47.18
N ARG A 45 -16.73 11.40 -47.51
CA ARG A 45 -17.77 11.06 -46.57
C ARG A 45 -17.83 9.54 -46.47
N LYS A 46 -17.74 9.01 -45.27
CA LYS A 46 -17.85 7.59 -44.98
C LYS A 46 -19.32 7.26 -44.78
N LEU A 47 -19.84 6.31 -45.52
CA LEU A 47 -21.20 5.81 -45.48
C LEU A 47 -21.19 4.30 -45.26
N ILE A 48 -22.10 3.80 -44.44
CA ILE A 48 -22.27 2.35 -44.20
C ILE A 48 -23.48 1.87 -44.97
N VAL A 49 -23.32 0.77 -45.72
CA VAL A 49 -24.40 0.15 -46.46
C VAL A 49 -25.37 -0.57 -45.52
N VAL A 50 -26.64 -0.15 -45.52
CA VAL A 50 -27.70 -0.77 -44.71
C VAL A 50 -28.95 -1.04 -45.57
N GLU A 51 -29.84 -1.95 -45.11
CA GLU A 51 -31.11 -2.22 -45.78
C GLU A 51 -32.08 -1.05 -45.66
N ASN A 52 -32.21 -0.49 -44.45
CA ASN A 52 -33.08 0.64 -44.13
C ASN A 52 -32.28 1.72 -43.41
N PRO A 53 -31.88 2.79 -44.11
CA PRO A 53 -31.13 3.87 -43.49
C PRO A 53 -32.01 4.68 -42.54
N GLU A 54 -31.64 4.77 -41.28
CA GLU A 54 -32.25 5.63 -40.28
C GLU A 54 -31.63 7.04 -40.31
N ASN A 55 -30.34 7.11 -40.62
CA ASN A 55 -29.60 8.36 -40.70
C ASN A 55 -28.88 8.49 -42.06
N SER A 56 -29.47 9.30 -42.97
CA SER A 56 -28.92 9.55 -44.31
C SER A 56 -27.53 10.21 -44.31
N ASN A 57 -27.04 10.67 -43.17
CA ASN A 57 -25.71 11.25 -43.01
C ASN A 57 -24.60 10.20 -42.85
N ILE A 58 -24.93 9.00 -42.38
CA ILE A 58 -23.96 7.95 -42.08
C ILE A 58 -24.27 6.65 -42.85
N GLU A 59 -25.55 6.49 -43.27
CA GLU A 59 -26.07 5.27 -43.87
C GLU A 59 -26.55 5.47 -45.28
N ILE A 60 -26.41 4.45 -46.14
CA ILE A 60 -26.90 4.48 -47.52
C ILE A 60 -27.45 3.10 -47.90
N LYS A 61 -28.53 3.09 -48.76
CA LYS A 61 -29.03 1.87 -49.35
C LYS A 61 -28.07 1.34 -50.41
N LEU A 62 -28.01 0.02 -50.56
CA LEU A 62 -27.15 -0.63 -51.56
C LEU A 62 -27.47 -0.12 -52.98
N GLU A 63 -28.76 0.07 -53.32
CA GLU A 63 -29.18 0.55 -54.62
C GLU A 63 -28.65 1.94 -54.96
N ASP A 64 -28.67 2.86 -53.97
CA ASP A 64 -28.21 4.22 -54.11
C ASP A 64 -26.68 4.30 -54.11
N ALA A 65 -26.03 3.39 -53.38
CA ALA A 65 -24.58 3.24 -53.39
C ALA A 65 -24.05 2.83 -54.78
N ILE A 66 -24.75 1.93 -55.48
CA ILE A 66 -24.42 1.51 -56.85
C ILE A 66 -24.61 2.68 -57.86
N LYS A 67 -25.62 3.53 -57.64
CA LYS A 67 -25.83 4.74 -58.48
C LYS A 67 -24.70 5.77 -58.29
N LEU A 68 -24.12 5.88 -57.10
CA LEU A 68 -23.00 6.79 -56.87
C LEU A 68 -21.72 6.37 -57.57
N ASN A 69 -21.42 5.08 -57.62
CA ASN A 69 -20.29 4.56 -58.39
C ASN A 69 -20.48 3.06 -58.69
N ALA A 70 -20.30 2.68 -59.97
CA ALA A 70 -20.44 1.29 -60.42
C ALA A 70 -19.44 0.29 -59.75
N VAL A 71 -18.36 0.79 -59.17
CA VAL A 71 -17.38 -0.01 -58.39
C VAL A 71 -17.99 -0.61 -57.09
N HIS A 72 -19.14 -0.10 -56.66
CA HIS A 72 -19.80 -0.55 -55.42
C HIS A 72 -20.76 -1.76 -55.65
N LYS A 73 -20.79 -2.37 -56.85
CA LYS A 73 -21.64 -3.55 -57.15
C LYS A 73 -21.34 -4.76 -56.30
N ASP A 74 -20.09 -4.92 -55.86
CA ASP A 74 -19.62 -6.09 -55.08
C ASP A 74 -19.70 -5.87 -53.58
N LYS A 75 -20.20 -4.73 -53.13
CA LYS A 75 -20.35 -4.35 -51.72
C LYS A 75 -21.56 -5.06 -51.07
N LYS A 76 -21.39 -5.48 -49.82
CA LYS A 76 -22.43 -6.15 -49.01
C LYS A 76 -22.95 -5.19 -47.93
N ILE A 77 -24.10 -5.54 -47.37
CA ILE A 77 -24.65 -4.87 -46.21
C ILE A 77 -23.64 -4.91 -45.06
N GLY A 78 -23.33 -3.76 -44.46
CA GLY A 78 -22.29 -3.54 -43.43
C GLY A 78 -20.95 -3.05 -43.99
N ASP A 79 -20.76 -3.01 -45.33
CA ASP A 79 -19.53 -2.50 -45.92
C ASP A 79 -19.49 -0.94 -45.87
N GLU A 80 -18.29 -0.42 -45.79
CA GLU A 80 -18.05 1.04 -45.82
C GLU A 80 -17.84 1.49 -47.26
N ILE A 81 -18.43 2.65 -47.56
CA ILE A 81 -18.30 3.34 -48.87
C ILE A 81 -17.74 4.74 -48.61
N LEU A 82 -16.80 5.16 -49.47
CA LEU A 82 -16.21 6.47 -49.45
C LEU A 82 -16.80 7.29 -50.61
N GLN A 83 -17.63 8.27 -50.26
CA GLN A 83 -18.18 9.25 -51.23
C GLN A 83 -17.24 10.42 -51.30
N PRO A 84 -16.66 10.77 -52.47
CA PRO A 84 -15.81 11.96 -52.59
C PRO A 84 -16.60 13.23 -52.36
N LEU A 85 -16.06 14.11 -51.56
CA LEU A 85 -16.59 15.45 -51.32
C LEU A 85 -15.75 16.49 -52.11
N PRO A 86 -16.36 17.60 -52.55
CA PRO A 86 -15.61 18.64 -53.24
C PRO A 86 -14.57 19.27 -52.30
N SER A 87 -13.39 19.52 -52.84
CA SER A 87 -12.38 20.30 -52.12
C SER A 87 -12.94 21.69 -51.79
N PHE A 88 -12.64 22.19 -50.62
CA PHE A 88 -13.10 23.49 -50.18
C PHE A 88 -11.95 24.34 -49.66
N ASP A 89 -12.10 25.65 -49.77
CA ASP A 89 -11.16 26.57 -49.15
C ASP A 89 -11.31 26.50 -47.62
N PHE A 90 -10.22 26.14 -46.98
CA PHE A 90 -10.14 26.09 -45.52
C PHE A 90 -10.15 27.51 -44.97
N GLY A 91 -11.32 28.01 -44.63
CA GLY A 91 -11.43 29.31 -43.97
C GLY A 91 -10.58 29.36 -42.68
N ARG A 92 -10.31 30.57 -42.20
CA ARG A 92 -9.44 30.85 -41.04
C ARG A 92 -9.72 29.95 -39.82
N ILE A 93 -11.01 29.71 -39.54
CA ILE A 93 -11.46 28.90 -38.37
C ILE A 93 -11.10 27.42 -38.55
N ALA A 94 -11.31 26.87 -39.75
CA ALA A 94 -11.00 25.48 -40.05
C ALA A 94 -9.49 25.21 -39.99
N ALA A 95 -8.68 26.12 -40.55
CA ALA A 95 -7.23 26.03 -40.47
C ALA A 95 -6.71 26.12 -39.02
N GLN A 96 -7.35 26.96 -38.20
CA GLN A 96 -6.99 27.08 -36.78
C GLN A 96 -7.36 25.83 -35.97
N THR A 97 -8.52 25.23 -36.26
CA THR A 97 -8.96 23.96 -35.65
C THR A 97 -8.03 22.82 -36.05
N ALA A 98 -7.68 22.70 -37.35
CA ALA A 98 -6.72 21.68 -37.80
C ALA A 98 -5.36 21.84 -37.12
N LYS A 99 -4.83 23.06 -37.03
CA LYS A 99 -3.58 23.35 -36.30
C LYS A 99 -3.65 22.94 -34.83
N GLN A 100 -4.77 23.17 -34.17
CA GLN A 100 -4.97 22.82 -32.77
C GLN A 100 -4.97 21.27 -32.58
N VAL A 101 -5.69 20.54 -33.45
CA VAL A 101 -5.74 19.06 -33.40
C VAL A 101 -4.37 18.46 -33.68
N ILE A 102 -3.69 18.96 -34.73
CA ILE A 102 -2.32 18.50 -35.05
C ILE A 102 -1.39 18.70 -33.86
N ASN A 103 -1.39 19.90 -33.27
CA ASN A 103 -0.56 20.17 -32.10
C ASN A 103 -0.92 19.31 -30.89
N SER A 104 -2.21 18.97 -30.68
CA SER A 104 -2.66 18.09 -29.62
C SER A 104 -2.14 16.66 -29.85
N ASN A 105 -2.35 16.11 -31.04
CA ASN A 105 -1.93 14.75 -31.38
C ASN A 105 -0.41 14.57 -31.33
N VAL A 106 0.34 15.57 -31.83
CA VAL A 106 1.81 15.57 -31.77
C VAL A 106 2.28 15.59 -30.29
N ARG A 107 1.66 16.42 -29.45
CA ARG A 107 1.98 16.44 -28.02
C ARG A 107 1.66 15.11 -27.34
N GLU A 108 0.53 14.50 -27.66
CA GLU A 108 0.12 13.22 -27.12
C GLU A 108 1.11 12.11 -27.50
N ALA A 109 1.53 12.08 -28.74
CA ALA A 109 2.53 11.14 -29.23
C ALA A 109 3.92 11.38 -28.61
N GLU A 110 4.34 12.63 -28.42
CA GLU A 110 5.56 12.95 -27.68
C GLU A 110 5.48 12.44 -26.24
N ARG A 111 4.33 12.58 -25.59
CA ARG A 111 4.09 12.11 -24.21
C ARG A 111 4.11 10.59 -24.11
N GLU A 112 3.43 9.91 -25.02
CA GLU A 112 3.43 8.44 -25.05
C GLU A 112 4.84 7.89 -25.26
N ARG A 113 5.62 8.53 -26.14
CA ARG A 113 7.02 8.18 -26.33
C ARG A 113 7.85 8.41 -25.06
N GLN A 114 7.67 9.55 -24.39
CA GLN A 114 8.35 9.84 -23.13
C GLN A 114 8.01 8.81 -22.05
N TYR A 115 6.74 8.42 -21.97
CA TYR A 115 6.31 7.37 -21.07
C TYR A 115 7.03 6.04 -21.36
N ASN A 116 7.04 5.60 -22.62
CA ASN A 116 7.68 4.34 -23.05
C ASN A 116 9.21 4.37 -22.86
N ASP A 117 9.87 5.52 -23.10
CA ASP A 117 11.33 5.68 -22.92
C ASP A 117 11.75 5.59 -21.43
N PHE A 118 10.82 5.85 -20.49
CA PHE A 118 11.13 5.92 -19.06
C PHE A 118 10.45 4.88 -18.18
N ILE A 119 9.48 4.11 -18.69
CA ILE A 119 8.79 3.08 -17.90
C ILE A 119 9.77 2.02 -17.37
N ASP A 120 10.74 1.60 -18.18
CA ASP A 120 11.76 0.62 -17.80
C ASP A 120 12.81 1.18 -16.83
N LYS A 121 12.86 2.51 -16.66
CA LYS A 121 13.74 3.20 -15.71
C LYS A 121 13.07 3.45 -14.35
N LYS A 122 11.87 2.97 -14.15
CA LYS A 122 11.23 2.93 -12.84
C LYS A 122 12.10 2.12 -11.87
N ASN A 123 12.20 2.58 -10.64
CA ASN A 123 13.06 2.03 -9.58
C ASN A 123 14.58 2.21 -9.80
N MET A 124 15.01 3.07 -10.70
CA MET A 124 16.41 3.41 -10.90
C MET A 124 16.72 4.84 -10.49
N ILE A 125 18.00 5.14 -10.27
CA ILE A 125 18.46 6.51 -10.09
C ILE A 125 18.63 7.18 -11.45
N LEU A 126 18.01 8.35 -11.59
CA LEU A 126 18.18 9.22 -12.74
C LEU A 126 18.98 10.46 -12.35
N SER A 127 19.83 10.91 -13.25
CA SER A 127 20.60 12.15 -13.09
C SER A 127 20.08 13.19 -14.08
N GLY A 128 19.89 14.42 -13.61
CA GLY A 128 19.43 15.51 -14.45
C GLY A 128 19.91 16.86 -13.95
N ILE A 129 19.53 17.92 -14.64
CA ILE A 129 19.83 19.30 -14.29
C ILE A 129 18.54 19.98 -13.81
N VAL A 130 18.62 20.66 -12.69
CA VAL A 130 17.48 21.43 -12.16
C VAL A 130 17.19 22.58 -13.12
N LYS A 131 16.02 22.57 -13.74
CA LYS A 131 15.60 23.59 -14.69
C LYS A 131 14.99 24.80 -14.00
N ARG A 132 14.07 24.55 -13.06
CA ARG A 132 13.37 25.57 -12.29
C ARG A 132 12.73 25.00 -11.04
N LEU A 133 12.37 25.89 -10.12
CA LEU A 133 11.58 25.56 -8.94
C LEU A 133 10.18 26.17 -9.11
N GLU A 134 9.14 25.38 -8.88
CA GLU A 134 7.74 25.79 -9.00
C GLU A 134 6.96 25.38 -7.75
N PHE A 135 6.44 26.32 -6.99
CA PHE A 135 5.63 26.07 -5.77
C PHE A 135 6.28 25.10 -4.76
N GLY A 136 7.60 25.13 -4.67
CA GLY A 136 8.37 24.23 -3.81
C GLY A 136 8.71 22.88 -4.44
N ASN A 137 8.20 22.56 -5.62
CA ASN A 137 8.61 21.40 -6.40
C ASN A 137 9.84 21.74 -7.25
N VAL A 138 10.64 20.72 -7.54
CA VAL A 138 11.83 20.86 -8.40
C VAL A 138 11.55 20.19 -9.74
N ILE A 139 11.72 20.96 -10.82
CA ILE A 139 11.61 20.43 -12.18
C ILE A 139 13.03 20.15 -12.68
N VAL A 140 13.23 18.87 -13.01
CA VAL A 140 14.54 18.32 -13.44
C VAL A 140 14.48 18.02 -14.93
N ASP A 141 15.45 18.52 -15.67
CA ASP A 141 15.65 18.18 -17.08
C ASP A 141 16.51 16.92 -17.20
N LEU A 142 15.94 15.87 -17.77
CA LEU A 142 16.60 14.60 -18.05
C LEU A 142 17.16 14.54 -19.50
N GLY A 143 17.23 15.68 -20.20
CA GLY A 143 17.73 15.82 -21.56
C GLY A 143 16.64 15.65 -22.63
N ARG A 144 15.79 14.65 -22.54
CA ARG A 144 14.69 14.42 -23.48
C ARG A 144 13.32 14.81 -22.93
N THR A 145 13.18 14.84 -21.63
CA THR A 145 11.93 15.12 -20.93
C THR A 145 12.20 15.78 -19.59
N GLU A 146 11.18 16.41 -19.04
CA GLU A 146 11.19 16.97 -17.70
C GLU A 146 10.59 15.97 -16.71
N ALA A 147 11.22 15.86 -15.54
CA ALA A 147 10.71 15.13 -14.40
C ALA A 147 10.40 16.09 -13.25
N ILE A 148 9.58 15.65 -12.31
CA ILE A 148 9.22 16.42 -11.13
C ILE A 148 9.66 15.71 -9.85
N ILE A 149 10.26 16.48 -8.93
CA ILE A 149 10.41 16.10 -7.53
C ILE A 149 9.44 16.97 -6.74
N GLN A 150 8.46 16.34 -6.10
CA GLN A 150 7.50 17.06 -5.26
C GLN A 150 8.18 17.53 -3.97
N LYS A 151 7.64 18.57 -3.36
CA LYS A 151 8.18 19.17 -2.13
C LYS A 151 8.34 18.17 -0.98
N ASN A 152 7.40 17.24 -0.83
CA ASN A 152 7.45 16.17 0.17
C ASN A 152 8.45 15.06 -0.14
N GLU A 153 8.93 14.99 -1.39
CA GLU A 153 9.90 14.02 -1.89
C GLU A 153 11.34 14.58 -1.92
N LEU A 154 11.53 15.79 -1.42
CA LEU A 154 12.84 16.42 -1.23
C LEU A 154 13.43 16.07 0.13
N ILE A 155 14.75 16.14 0.24
CA ILE A 155 15.43 16.07 1.54
C ILE A 155 15.17 17.40 2.28
N PRO A 156 14.69 17.37 3.53
CA PRO A 156 14.46 18.57 4.30
C PRO A 156 15.72 19.44 4.41
N ARG A 157 15.56 20.75 4.18
CA ARG A 157 16.66 21.75 4.23
C ARG A 157 17.70 21.62 3.12
N GLU A 158 17.51 20.81 2.11
CA GLU A 158 18.37 20.77 0.94
C GLU A 158 18.24 22.07 0.13
N ASN A 159 19.38 22.71 -0.16
CA ASN A 159 19.39 23.96 -0.91
C ASN A 159 19.65 23.67 -2.40
N ILE A 160 18.60 23.50 -3.15
CA ILE A 160 18.64 23.21 -4.59
C ILE A 160 18.42 24.49 -5.38
N LYS A 161 19.26 24.74 -6.38
CA LYS A 161 19.20 25.90 -7.28
C LYS A 161 19.02 25.47 -8.74
N ALA A 162 18.44 26.34 -9.54
CA ALA A 162 18.41 26.12 -10.97
C ALA A 162 19.83 26.04 -11.54
N GLY A 163 20.07 25.03 -12.37
CA GLY A 163 21.39 24.71 -12.92
C GLY A 163 22.15 23.62 -12.17
N ASP A 164 21.75 23.27 -10.95
CA ASP A 164 22.40 22.21 -10.19
C ASP A 164 22.19 20.85 -10.84
N ARG A 165 23.22 20.01 -10.79
CA ARG A 165 23.11 18.62 -11.19
C ARG A 165 22.61 17.80 -9.99
N ILE A 166 21.54 17.04 -10.20
CA ILE A 166 20.86 16.29 -9.14
C ILE A 166 20.67 14.84 -9.55
N LYS A 167 20.87 13.91 -8.59
CA LYS A 167 20.48 12.51 -8.69
C LYS A 167 19.18 12.31 -7.91
N ALA A 168 18.24 11.54 -8.45
CA ALA A 168 17.02 11.19 -7.74
C ALA A 168 16.50 9.83 -8.18
N PHE A 169 15.76 9.18 -7.30
CA PHE A 169 15.14 7.89 -7.54
C PHE A 169 13.83 8.05 -8.32
N CYS A 170 13.67 7.35 -9.42
CA CYS A 170 12.44 7.33 -10.19
C CYS A 170 11.44 6.39 -9.50
N HIS A 171 10.56 6.95 -8.67
CA HIS A 171 9.61 6.12 -7.92
C HIS A 171 8.36 5.79 -8.74
N ASP A 172 7.98 6.66 -9.70
CA ASP A 172 6.82 6.39 -10.54
C ASP A 172 6.91 7.07 -11.92
N VAL A 173 6.27 6.43 -12.91
CA VAL A 173 6.10 6.95 -14.27
C VAL A 173 4.63 6.78 -14.63
N ARG A 174 3.89 7.87 -14.87
CA ARG A 174 2.45 7.87 -15.11
C ARG A 174 2.09 8.54 -16.42
N ARG A 175 1.01 8.10 -17.04
CA ARG A 175 0.40 8.76 -18.18
C ARG A 175 -0.44 9.95 -17.70
N GLU A 176 0.18 11.10 -17.57
CA GLU A 176 -0.51 12.32 -17.16
C GLU A 176 -0.95 13.12 -18.38
N PRO A 177 -2.19 13.63 -18.47
CA PRO A 177 -2.64 14.43 -19.60
C PRO A 177 -1.98 15.81 -19.65
N ARG A 178 -1.53 16.33 -18.50
CA ARG A 178 -0.83 17.61 -18.37
C ARG A 178 0.28 17.53 -17.33
N GLY A 179 1.35 18.28 -17.50
CA GLY A 179 2.49 18.30 -16.57
C GLY A 179 3.52 17.22 -16.84
N GLN A 180 4.37 16.91 -15.87
CA GLN A 180 5.43 15.91 -15.96
C GLN A 180 4.85 14.51 -15.73
N GLN A 181 5.40 13.51 -16.41
CA GLN A 181 4.99 12.10 -16.32
C GLN A 181 5.94 11.28 -15.45
N ILE A 182 7.14 11.80 -15.16
CA ILE A 182 8.20 11.13 -14.42
C ILE A 182 8.28 11.77 -13.05
N PHE A 183 8.05 10.95 -12.02
CA PHE A 183 8.07 11.36 -10.62
C PHE A 183 9.33 10.85 -9.96
N LEU A 184 10.12 11.78 -9.46
CA LEU A 184 11.38 11.51 -8.79
C LEU A 184 11.27 11.78 -7.30
N SER A 185 12.05 11.05 -6.51
CA SER A 185 12.15 11.21 -5.07
C SER A 185 13.61 11.20 -4.60
N ARG A 186 13.93 12.05 -3.63
CA ARG A 186 15.16 12.02 -2.86
C ARG A 186 14.93 11.60 -1.40
N ALA A 187 13.65 11.56 -0.99
CA ALA A 187 13.24 11.15 0.35
C ALA A 187 12.99 9.64 0.47
N HIS A 188 12.69 8.94 -0.63
CA HIS A 188 12.32 7.53 -0.63
C HIS A 188 13.47 6.62 -0.12
N PRO A 189 13.22 5.59 0.72
CA PRO A 189 14.25 4.68 1.21
C PRO A 189 15.05 3.99 0.11
N LYS A 190 14.40 3.58 -0.98
CA LYS A 190 15.05 2.96 -2.14
C LYS A 190 16.08 3.87 -2.84
N PHE A 191 16.01 5.20 -2.66
CA PHE A 191 17.05 6.09 -3.16
C PHE A 191 18.39 5.76 -2.52
N MET A 192 18.42 5.60 -1.19
CA MET A 192 19.60 5.20 -0.46
C MET A 192 20.09 3.80 -0.88
N GLU A 193 19.17 2.82 -1.00
CA GLU A 193 19.52 1.46 -1.44
C GLU A 193 20.22 1.48 -2.80
N GLN A 194 19.67 2.21 -3.77
CA GLN A 194 20.26 2.33 -5.10
C GLN A 194 21.60 3.09 -5.12
N LEU A 195 21.81 4.04 -4.19
CA LEU A 195 23.11 4.66 -4.02
C LEU A 195 24.14 3.65 -3.50
N PHE A 196 23.77 2.78 -2.56
CA PHE A 196 24.64 1.69 -2.11
C PHE A 196 24.96 0.70 -3.23
N VAL A 197 24.00 0.36 -4.08
CA VAL A 197 24.24 -0.49 -5.28
C VAL A 197 25.27 0.15 -6.21
N GLN A 198 25.28 1.50 -6.34
CA GLN A 198 26.27 2.21 -7.18
C GLN A 198 27.66 2.29 -6.55
N GLU A 199 27.75 2.45 -5.21
CA GLU A 199 29.01 2.68 -4.51
C GLU A 199 29.68 1.40 -3.99
N VAL A 200 28.93 0.29 -3.88
CA VAL A 200 29.38 -0.99 -3.32
C VAL A 200 29.31 -2.08 -4.38
N PRO A 201 30.43 -2.44 -5.03
CA PRO A 201 30.45 -3.46 -6.08
C PRO A 201 29.91 -4.81 -5.63
N GLU A 202 30.15 -5.19 -4.38
CA GLU A 202 29.71 -6.46 -3.81
C GLU A 202 28.17 -6.56 -3.72
N ILE A 203 27.46 -5.43 -3.63
CA ILE A 203 25.99 -5.37 -3.72
C ILE A 203 25.57 -5.48 -5.20
N TYR A 204 26.25 -4.77 -6.08
CA TYR A 204 25.96 -4.82 -7.52
C TYR A 204 26.15 -6.23 -8.09
N ASP A 205 27.19 -6.94 -7.67
CA ASP A 205 27.51 -8.31 -8.07
C ASP A 205 26.63 -9.37 -7.39
N GLY A 206 25.75 -8.96 -6.45
CA GLY A 206 24.84 -9.85 -5.74
C GLY A 206 25.49 -10.69 -4.64
N LEU A 207 26.72 -10.37 -4.20
CA LEU A 207 27.40 -11.03 -3.07
C LEU A 207 26.87 -10.56 -1.73
N ILE A 208 26.32 -9.35 -1.69
CA ILE A 208 25.65 -8.76 -0.53
C ILE A 208 24.23 -8.35 -0.96
N GLU A 209 23.23 -8.75 -0.18
CA GLU A 209 21.85 -8.39 -0.37
C GLU A 209 21.39 -7.33 0.62
N ILE A 210 20.69 -6.32 0.15
CA ILE A 210 19.96 -5.37 1.00
C ILE A 210 18.60 -6.00 1.32
N LYS A 211 18.37 -6.33 2.60
CA LYS A 211 17.10 -6.98 3.05
C LYS A 211 16.01 -5.96 3.35
N SER A 212 16.37 -4.86 3.97
CA SER A 212 15.43 -3.80 4.32
C SER A 212 16.14 -2.47 4.52
N SER A 213 15.39 -1.38 4.43
CA SER A 213 15.88 -0.05 4.73
C SER A 213 14.81 0.80 5.41
N SER A 214 15.22 1.67 6.30
CA SER A 214 14.36 2.66 6.92
C SER A 214 15.05 4.01 6.95
N ARG A 215 14.28 5.07 6.68
CA ARG A 215 14.87 6.39 6.48
C ARG A 215 14.04 7.49 7.11
N ASP A 216 14.72 8.44 7.69
CA ASP A 216 14.21 9.73 8.16
C ASP A 216 15.00 10.80 7.38
N PRO A 217 14.48 11.25 6.21
CA PRO A 217 15.26 12.02 5.24
C PRO A 217 15.92 13.25 5.84
N GLY A 218 17.22 13.42 5.56
CA GLY A 218 18.04 14.54 6.05
C GLY A 218 18.44 14.45 7.53
N SER A 219 18.15 13.33 8.20
CA SER A 219 18.52 13.13 9.60
C SER A 219 19.29 11.82 9.80
N ARG A 220 18.62 10.68 9.72
CA ARG A 220 19.22 9.36 9.94
C ARG A 220 18.53 8.28 9.14
N ALA A 221 19.27 7.27 8.73
CA ALA A 221 18.76 6.09 8.06
C ALA A 221 19.40 4.82 8.62
N LYS A 222 18.72 3.70 8.44
CA LYS A 222 19.24 2.35 8.69
C LYS A 222 19.08 1.51 7.44
N ILE A 223 20.10 0.73 7.14
CA ILE A 223 20.12 -0.23 6.05
C ILE A 223 20.55 -1.59 6.58
N CYS A 224 19.78 -2.61 6.26
CA CYS A 224 20.04 -3.98 6.71
C CYS A 224 20.61 -4.80 5.55
N VAL A 225 21.78 -5.39 5.75
CA VAL A 225 22.56 -6.10 4.73
C VAL A 225 22.87 -7.52 5.16
N LYS A 226 22.80 -8.47 4.23
CA LYS A 226 23.15 -9.88 4.42
C LYS A 226 24.18 -10.27 3.37
N ALA A 227 25.28 -10.89 3.78
CA ALA A 227 26.18 -11.54 2.84
C ALA A 227 25.60 -12.91 2.41
N VAL A 228 25.74 -13.25 1.13
CA VAL A 228 25.38 -14.57 0.60
C VAL A 228 26.38 -15.61 1.09
N ASP A 229 27.66 -15.23 1.10
CA ASP A 229 28.74 -16.06 1.65
C ASP A 229 29.11 -15.60 3.06
N THR A 230 29.11 -16.51 4.02
CA THR A 230 29.45 -16.26 5.43
C THR A 230 30.89 -15.79 5.67
N SER A 231 31.78 -15.96 4.69
CA SER A 231 33.17 -15.49 4.75
C SER A 231 33.32 -13.98 4.52
N LEU A 232 32.29 -13.31 3.96
CA LEU A 232 32.29 -11.90 3.66
C LEU A 232 31.65 -11.08 4.78
N ASP A 233 32.34 -10.05 5.25
CA ASP A 233 31.73 -9.07 6.17
C ASP A 233 30.89 -8.05 5.40
N PRO A 234 29.56 -8.12 5.45
CA PRO A 234 28.69 -7.24 4.69
C PRO A 234 28.74 -5.79 5.19
N VAL A 235 28.95 -5.58 6.49
CA VAL A 235 29.04 -4.25 7.09
C VAL A 235 30.34 -3.57 6.67
N GLY A 236 31.47 -4.27 6.80
CA GLY A 236 32.76 -3.77 6.39
C GLY A 236 32.86 -3.41 4.91
N ALA A 237 32.27 -4.24 4.04
CA ALA A 237 32.22 -3.99 2.59
C ALA A 237 31.41 -2.72 2.26
N CYS A 238 30.25 -2.50 2.91
CA CYS A 238 29.43 -1.31 2.73
C CYS A 238 30.07 -0.04 3.30
N VAL A 239 30.80 -0.14 4.41
CA VAL A 239 31.57 0.98 4.98
C VAL A 239 32.71 1.37 4.06
N GLY A 240 33.46 0.39 3.55
CA GLY A 240 34.64 0.59 2.71
C GLY A 240 35.87 1.07 3.49
N MET A 241 36.98 1.19 2.79
CA MET A 241 38.21 1.63 3.41
C MET A 241 38.06 3.01 4.06
N ARG A 242 38.30 3.09 5.37
CA ARG A 242 38.15 4.32 6.18
C ARG A 242 36.78 5.02 6.02
N GLY A 243 35.73 4.25 5.70
CA GLY A 243 34.38 4.79 5.52
C GLY A 243 34.13 5.50 4.19
N SER A 244 35.00 5.32 3.20
CA SER A 244 34.91 6.06 1.92
C SER A 244 33.62 5.83 1.16
N ARG A 245 33.10 4.58 1.13
CA ARG A 245 31.90 4.22 0.40
C ARG A 245 30.64 4.77 1.08
N VAL A 246 30.49 4.53 2.38
CA VAL A 246 29.35 5.08 3.14
C VAL A 246 29.38 6.62 3.13
N GLN A 247 30.58 7.25 3.18
CA GLN A 247 30.67 8.70 3.14
C GLN A 247 30.27 9.30 1.79
N ALA A 248 30.49 8.59 0.68
CA ALA A 248 29.98 9.00 -0.64
C ALA A 248 28.44 9.04 -0.66
N VAL A 249 27.80 8.02 -0.10
CA VAL A 249 26.33 7.98 0.05
C VAL A 249 25.83 9.07 1.01
N VAL A 250 26.48 9.25 2.16
CA VAL A 250 26.16 10.31 3.15
C VAL A 250 26.23 11.70 2.51
N ASN A 251 27.25 11.96 1.69
CA ASN A 251 27.39 13.25 1.01
C ASN A 251 26.26 13.49 -0.01
N GLU A 252 25.88 12.49 -0.79
CA GLU A 252 24.73 12.61 -1.72
C GLU A 252 23.41 12.84 -0.97
N LEU A 253 23.26 12.28 0.23
CA LEU A 253 22.09 12.42 1.11
C LEU A 253 22.18 13.65 2.04
N GLN A 254 23.03 14.62 1.73
CA GLN A 254 23.19 15.89 2.45
C GLN A 254 23.56 15.74 3.94
N GLY A 255 24.42 14.76 4.25
CA GLY A 255 24.93 14.55 5.60
C GLY A 255 24.04 13.69 6.49
N GLU A 256 23.08 12.96 5.92
CA GLU A 256 22.25 12.00 6.64
C GLU A 256 23.11 10.88 7.24
N LYS A 257 22.96 10.61 8.54
CA LYS A 257 23.71 9.55 9.22
C LYS A 257 23.13 8.19 8.86
N ILE A 258 24.00 7.26 8.44
CA ILE A 258 23.58 5.93 8.00
C ILE A 258 24.14 4.89 8.96
N ASP A 259 23.24 4.10 9.55
CA ASP A 259 23.57 2.92 10.35
C ASP A 259 23.44 1.67 9.45
N ILE A 260 24.53 0.92 9.30
CA ILE A 260 24.55 -0.33 8.56
C ILE A 260 24.37 -1.46 9.56
N VAL A 261 23.31 -2.25 9.38
CA VAL A 261 22.87 -3.32 10.28
C VAL A 261 23.14 -4.66 9.63
N ASN A 262 23.79 -5.57 10.33
CA ASN A 262 23.96 -6.94 9.88
C ASN A 262 22.65 -7.72 10.05
N TRP A 263 22.18 -8.36 8.98
CA TRP A 263 20.98 -9.18 9.00
C TRP A 263 21.19 -10.46 9.80
N SER A 264 20.15 -10.85 10.54
CA SER A 264 20.05 -12.18 11.16
C SER A 264 18.65 -12.75 10.92
N GLU A 265 18.55 -14.08 10.85
CA GLU A 265 17.26 -14.78 10.79
C GLU A 265 16.56 -14.78 12.15
N ASP A 266 17.34 -14.70 13.23
CA ASP A 266 16.82 -14.53 14.58
C ASP A 266 16.41 -13.08 14.85
N PRO A 267 15.10 -12.81 15.10
CA PRO A 267 14.63 -11.47 15.40
C PRO A 267 15.29 -10.83 16.63
N ALA A 268 15.70 -11.64 17.61
CA ALA A 268 16.35 -11.15 18.82
C ALA A 268 17.75 -10.58 18.52
N ILE A 269 18.51 -11.26 17.69
CA ILE A 269 19.83 -10.79 17.25
C ILE A 269 19.66 -9.58 16.34
N LEU A 270 18.69 -9.63 15.44
CA LEU A 270 18.45 -8.57 14.48
C LEU A 270 18.03 -7.26 15.16
N VAL A 271 17.16 -7.29 16.17
CA VAL A 271 16.78 -6.08 16.92
C VAL A 271 17.94 -5.52 17.72
N SER A 272 18.79 -6.38 18.30
CA SER A 272 20.00 -5.96 19.01
C SER A 272 20.95 -5.21 18.07
N ASN A 273 21.21 -5.74 16.87
CA ASN A 273 22.02 -5.08 15.85
C ASN A 273 21.38 -3.75 15.41
N ALA A 274 20.06 -3.71 15.24
CA ALA A 274 19.34 -2.54 14.77
C ALA A 274 19.29 -1.40 15.80
N LEU A 275 19.34 -1.70 17.11
CA LEU A 275 19.34 -0.71 18.19
C LEU A 275 20.74 -0.18 18.54
N SER A 276 21.79 -0.73 17.94
CA SER A 276 23.16 -0.22 18.15
C SER A 276 23.20 1.33 18.08
N PRO A 277 23.98 1.99 18.98
CA PRO A 277 24.98 1.48 19.92
C PRO A 277 24.45 1.10 21.32
N ALA A 278 23.17 0.88 21.50
CA ALA A 278 22.62 0.41 22.77
C ALA A 278 22.90 -1.09 22.95
N GLU A 279 23.32 -1.49 24.14
CA GLU A 279 23.53 -2.89 24.49
C GLU A 279 22.23 -3.49 25.03
N VAL A 280 21.75 -4.51 24.35
CA VAL A 280 20.52 -5.23 24.69
C VAL A 280 20.89 -6.40 25.63
N GLN A 281 20.19 -6.50 26.77
CA GLN A 281 20.42 -7.61 27.72
C GLN A 281 19.59 -8.84 27.34
N ARG A 282 18.32 -8.63 27.05
CA ARG A 282 17.39 -9.69 26.71
C ARG A 282 16.31 -9.20 25.75
N VAL A 283 15.82 -10.10 24.91
CA VAL A 283 14.70 -9.85 23.99
C VAL A 283 13.69 -10.98 24.17
N ASN A 284 12.44 -10.61 24.38
CA ASN A 284 11.33 -11.53 24.32
C ASN A 284 10.64 -11.35 22.96
N VAL A 285 10.53 -12.44 22.20
CA VAL A 285 10.00 -12.43 20.84
C VAL A 285 8.59 -13.02 20.84
N ASP A 286 7.61 -12.22 20.48
CA ASP A 286 6.26 -12.66 20.16
C ASP A 286 6.08 -12.64 18.63
N SER A 287 6.25 -13.81 18.02
CA SER A 287 6.18 -13.97 16.56
C SER A 287 4.74 -13.88 16.04
N GLU A 288 3.74 -14.25 16.84
CA GLU A 288 2.34 -14.22 16.44
C GLU A 288 1.84 -12.78 16.30
N ARG A 289 2.16 -11.94 17.28
CA ARG A 289 1.79 -10.51 17.30
C ARG A 289 2.81 -9.61 16.62
N LYS A 290 3.94 -10.15 16.13
CA LYS A 290 5.08 -9.40 15.60
C LYS A 290 5.57 -8.33 16.56
N LYS A 291 5.75 -8.71 17.83
CA LYS A 291 6.16 -7.81 18.89
C LYS A 291 7.48 -8.26 19.49
N LEU A 292 8.34 -7.30 19.83
CA LEU A 292 9.64 -7.51 20.44
C LEU A 292 9.71 -6.67 21.72
N ASP A 293 9.78 -7.32 22.87
CA ASP A 293 10.04 -6.66 24.13
C ASP A 293 11.55 -6.69 24.40
N VAL A 294 12.18 -5.53 24.35
CA VAL A 294 13.63 -5.38 24.47
C VAL A 294 13.97 -4.83 25.84
N ILE A 295 14.74 -5.60 26.60
CA ILE A 295 15.12 -5.29 27.96
C ILE A 295 16.56 -4.78 27.98
N LEU A 296 16.75 -3.62 28.61
CA LEU A 296 18.00 -2.87 28.63
C LEU A 296 18.30 -2.35 30.04
N THR A 297 19.56 -1.96 30.27
CA THR A 297 19.92 -1.15 31.43
C THR A 297 19.42 0.30 31.27
N GLU A 298 19.20 1.01 32.39
CA GLU A 298 18.82 2.43 32.36
C GLU A 298 19.78 3.29 31.55
N GLU A 299 21.11 3.00 31.60
CA GLU A 299 22.12 3.71 30.85
C GLU A 299 21.96 3.59 29.32
N ASN A 300 21.48 2.45 28.85
CA ASN A 300 21.28 2.14 27.44
C ASN A 300 19.88 2.55 26.92
N LEU A 301 18.92 2.80 27.81
CA LEU A 301 17.56 3.17 27.46
C LEU A 301 17.53 4.42 26.54
N SER A 302 18.22 5.49 26.94
CA SER A 302 18.30 6.72 26.15
C SER A 302 18.97 6.54 24.79
N LYS A 303 19.96 5.63 24.69
CA LYS A 303 20.63 5.30 23.40
C LYS A 303 19.71 4.50 22.50
N ALA A 304 18.99 3.51 23.04
CA ALA A 304 18.04 2.68 22.29
C ALA A 304 16.87 3.47 21.74
N ILE A 305 16.26 4.33 22.55
CA ILE A 305 15.17 5.20 22.14
C ILE A 305 15.68 6.24 21.14
N GLY A 306 16.81 6.84 21.42
CA GLY A 306 17.39 7.92 20.63
C GLY A 306 16.62 9.24 20.75
N ARG A 307 17.16 10.29 20.11
CA ARG A 307 16.55 11.62 20.13
C ARG A 307 15.12 11.58 19.55
N ARG A 308 14.12 11.94 20.34
CA ARG A 308 12.68 11.92 19.97
C ARG A 308 12.20 10.55 19.47
N GLY A 309 12.73 9.46 20.00
CA GLY A 309 12.35 8.12 19.57
C GLY A 309 12.82 7.72 18.15
N GLN A 310 13.79 8.44 17.59
CA GLN A 310 14.23 8.23 16.20
C GLN A 310 14.86 6.86 16.00
N ASN A 311 15.68 6.37 16.95
CA ASN A 311 16.40 5.12 16.80
C ASN A 311 15.43 3.93 16.81
N VAL A 312 14.54 3.86 17.81
CA VAL A 312 13.52 2.81 17.91
C VAL A 312 12.54 2.86 16.73
N ARG A 313 12.07 4.06 16.32
CA ARG A 313 11.15 4.21 15.19
C ARG A 313 11.76 3.71 13.86
N LEU A 314 13.05 3.98 13.64
CA LEU A 314 13.75 3.46 12.46
C LEU A 314 13.93 1.95 12.54
N ALA A 315 14.26 1.40 13.73
CA ALA A 315 14.37 -0.05 13.94
C ALA A 315 13.02 -0.75 13.72
N THR A 316 11.92 -0.22 14.27
CA THR A 316 10.55 -0.74 14.05
C THR A 316 10.20 -0.81 12.56
N LYS A 317 10.49 0.26 11.79
CA LYS A 317 10.26 0.26 10.34
C LYS A 317 11.18 -0.70 9.58
N LEU A 318 12.42 -0.85 10.05
CA LEU A 318 13.41 -1.73 9.43
C LEU A 318 13.04 -3.20 9.56
N LEU A 319 12.59 -3.60 10.75
CA LEU A 319 12.26 -4.99 11.09
C LEU A 319 10.81 -5.36 10.76
N ASN A 320 9.93 -4.38 10.68
CA ASN A 320 8.48 -4.57 10.58
C ASN A 320 7.91 -5.35 11.80
N TYR A 321 8.47 -5.09 12.99
CA TYR A 321 8.03 -5.55 14.29
C TYR A 321 7.73 -4.34 15.18
N GLU A 322 6.75 -4.46 16.05
CA GLU A 322 6.54 -3.51 17.14
C GLU A 322 7.61 -3.72 18.20
N ILE A 323 8.39 -2.68 18.51
CA ILE A 323 9.50 -2.77 19.48
C ILE A 323 9.10 -1.99 20.73
N ASN A 324 8.95 -2.70 21.84
CA ASN A 324 8.81 -2.11 23.16
C ASN A 324 10.15 -2.14 23.86
N ILE A 325 10.55 -1.02 24.41
CA ILE A 325 11.79 -0.91 25.15
C ILE A 325 11.45 -0.66 26.60
N MET A 326 12.05 -1.47 27.48
CA MET A 326 11.84 -1.37 28.92
C MET A 326 13.12 -1.68 29.69
N THR A 327 13.17 -1.24 30.93
CA THR A 327 14.25 -1.55 31.86
C THR A 327 14.04 -2.92 32.51
N ASP A 328 15.10 -3.51 33.08
CA ASP A 328 14.99 -4.73 33.88
C ASP A 328 14.01 -4.59 35.06
N GLN A 329 13.96 -3.40 35.63
CA GLN A 329 13.04 -3.10 36.74
C GLN A 329 11.59 -3.08 36.26
N GLU A 330 11.30 -2.38 35.17
CA GLU A 330 9.96 -2.32 34.57
C GLU A 330 9.48 -3.71 34.11
N ASP A 331 10.36 -4.53 33.54
CA ASP A 331 10.02 -5.91 33.14
C ASP A 331 9.76 -6.80 34.38
N SER A 332 10.53 -6.61 35.45
CA SER A 332 10.31 -7.33 36.72
C SER A 332 8.97 -6.95 37.36
N GLU A 333 8.66 -5.63 37.42
CA GLU A 333 7.39 -5.14 37.93
C GLU A 333 6.21 -5.63 37.08
N ARG A 334 6.34 -5.60 35.76
CA ARG A 334 5.33 -6.15 34.84
C ARG A 334 5.08 -7.63 35.08
N ARG A 335 6.14 -8.43 35.19
CA ARG A 335 6.01 -9.87 35.48
C ARG A 335 5.39 -10.14 36.84
N GLN A 336 5.72 -9.33 37.85
CA GLN A 336 5.10 -9.47 39.14
C GLN A 336 3.61 -9.12 39.10
N LEU A 337 3.21 -8.10 38.36
CA LEU A 337 1.81 -7.75 38.15
C LEU A 337 1.06 -8.85 37.39
N GLU A 338 1.61 -9.33 36.28
CA GLU A 338 1.02 -10.42 35.51
C GLU A 338 0.89 -11.71 36.34
N PHE A 339 1.91 -12.03 37.16
CA PHE A 339 1.87 -13.16 38.06
C PHE A 339 0.77 -12.99 39.11
N LYS A 340 0.65 -11.80 39.68
CA LYS A 340 -0.38 -11.50 40.66
C LYS A 340 -1.78 -11.56 40.05
N GLU A 341 -1.99 -10.95 38.91
CA GLU A 341 -3.28 -10.98 38.18
C GLU A 341 -3.70 -12.40 37.80
N LYS A 342 -2.77 -13.23 37.30
CA LYS A 342 -3.05 -14.64 37.00
C LYS A 342 -3.37 -15.45 38.27
N THR A 343 -2.63 -15.20 39.34
CA THR A 343 -2.90 -15.83 40.64
C THR A 343 -4.27 -15.45 41.17
N GLU A 344 -4.60 -14.17 41.19
CA GLU A 344 -5.91 -13.66 41.64
C GLU A 344 -7.05 -14.23 40.77
N ASN A 345 -6.83 -14.40 39.47
CA ASN A 345 -7.79 -15.02 38.56
C ASN A 345 -8.06 -16.50 38.94
N PHE A 346 -7.02 -17.27 39.19
CA PHE A 346 -7.19 -18.67 39.65
C PHE A 346 -7.84 -18.75 41.04
N VAL A 347 -7.40 -17.94 41.98
CA VAL A 347 -7.97 -17.89 43.34
C VAL A 347 -9.45 -17.58 43.32
N LYS A 348 -9.85 -16.54 42.56
CA LYS A 348 -11.23 -16.07 42.48
C LYS A 348 -12.16 -17.01 41.73
N ASN A 349 -11.71 -17.54 40.61
CA ASN A 349 -12.60 -18.25 39.69
C ASN A 349 -12.63 -19.78 39.99
N LEU A 350 -11.58 -20.34 40.55
CA LEU A 350 -11.52 -21.75 40.93
C LEU A 350 -11.65 -21.95 42.45
N GLU A 351 -11.88 -20.87 43.23
CA GLU A 351 -11.99 -20.92 44.71
C GLU A 351 -10.79 -21.65 45.36
N LEU A 352 -9.57 -21.22 44.97
CA LEU A 352 -8.32 -21.82 45.45
C LEU A 352 -7.67 -20.99 46.58
N ASP A 353 -6.81 -21.63 47.34
CA ASP A 353 -5.89 -20.90 48.20
C ASP A 353 -4.84 -20.16 47.39
N GLU A 354 -4.38 -19.02 47.90
CA GLU A 354 -3.38 -18.17 47.22
C GLU A 354 -2.09 -18.94 46.91
N THR A 355 -1.65 -19.83 47.82
CA THR A 355 -0.47 -20.68 47.64
C THR A 355 -0.60 -21.64 46.46
N LEU A 356 -1.77 -22.23 46.28
CA LEU A 356 -2.04 -23.15 45.16
C LEU A 356 -2.15 -22.39 43.85
N GLY A 357 -2.78 -21.19 43.85
CA GLY A 357 -2.84 -20.32 42.70
C GLY A 357 -1.44 -19.86 42.22
N GLN A 358 -0.56 -19.48 43.18
CA GLN A 358 0.83 -19.12 42.89
C GLN A 358 1.63 -20.30 42.32
N LEU A 359 1.41 -21.50 42.84
CA LEU A 359 2.07 -22.72 42.38
C LEU A 359 1.69 -23.04 40.92
N LEU A 360 0.41 -22.98 40.57
CA LEU A 360 -0.07 -23.19 39.21
C LEU A 360 0.52 -22.19 38.22
N VAL A 361 0.58 -20.90 38.57
CA VAL A 361 1.23 -19.90 37.72
C VAL A 361 2.73 -20.13 37.58
N ALA A 362 3.42 -20.56 38.66
CA ALA A 362 4.84 -20.85 38.63
C ALA A 362 5.18 -22.05 37.71
N GLU A 363 4.29 -23.04 37.63
CA GLU A 363 4.42 -24.21 36.75
C GLU A 363 3.98 -23.93 35.29
N GLY A 364 3.60 -22.68 34.97
CA GLY A 364 3.37 -22.24 33.61
C GLY A 364 1.90 -22.24 33.17
N PHE A 365 0.96 -22.55 34.04
CA PHE A 365 -0.47 -22.40 33.73
C PHE A 365 -0.84 -20.92 33.69
N SER A 366 -1.36 -20.47 32.57
CA SER A 366 -1.68 -19.07 32.35
C SER A 366 -3.17 -18.77 32.36
N THR A 367 -3.98 -19.76 31.96
CA THR A 367 -5.44 -19.65 31.83
C THR A 367 -6.15 -20.82 32.53
N ILE A 368 -7.44 -20.64 32.83
CA ILE A 368 -8.28 -21.69 33.38
C ILE A 368 -8.48 -22.84 32.37
N ASP A 369 -8.48 -22.51 31.09
CA ASP A 369 -8.58 -23.49 30.01
C ASP A 369 -7.36 -24.39 29.95
N ASP A 370 -6.15 -23.89 30.26
CA ASP A 370 -4.93 -24.71 30.35
C ASP A 370 -5.09 -25.82 31.41
N ILE A 371 -5.74 -25.50 32.52
CA ILE A 371 -6.03 -26.47 33.61
C ILE A 371 -7.09 -27.47 33.16
N LYS A 372 -8.16 -27.02 32.53
CA LYS A 372 -9.27 -27.85 32.01
C LYS A 372 -8.76 -28.88 31.00
N ASP A 373 -7.85 -28.47 30.11
CA ASP A 373 -7.32 -29.30 29.02
C ASP A 373 -6.13 -30.16 29.45
N SER A 374 -5.62 -29.95 30.69
CA SER A 374 -4.57 -30.75 31.28
C SER A 374 -5.08 -32.12 31.80
N SER A 375 -4.19 -33.08 31.91
CA SER A 375 -4.50 -34.37 32.54
C SER A 375 -4.18 -34.37 34.05
N ALA A 376 -4.95 -35.13 34.83
CA ALA A 376 -4.69 -35.29 36.26
C ALA A 376 -3.25 -35.78 36.56
N GLU A 377 -2.69 -36.64 35.69
CA GLU A 377 -1.31 -37.12 35.79
C GLU A 377 -0.27 -36.00 35.63
N ASN A 378 -0.55 -34.97 34.81
CA ASN A 378 0.36 -33.85 34.63
C ASN A 378 0.29 -32.88 35.82
N LEU A 379 -0.88 -32.63 36.35
CA LEU A 379 -1.08 -31.77 37.52
C LEU A 379 -0.53 -32.43 38.80
N SER A 380 -0.63 -33.76 38.94
CA SER A 380 -0.09 -34.48 40.08
C SER A 380 1.45 -34.61 40.12
N LYS A 381 2.15 -34.24 39.01
CA LYS A 381 3.62 -34.13 38.99
C LYS A 381 4.13 -32.88 39.71
N ILE A 382 3.26 -31.94 39.98
CA ILE A 382 3.58 -30.68 40.65
C ILE A 382 3.71 -30.97 42.15
N GLU A 383 4.84 -30.63 42.77
CA GLU A 383 5.03 -30.78 44.20
C GLU A 383 3.94 -30.01 44.98
N GLY A 384 3.13 -30.73 45.75
CA GLY A 384 2.04 -30.16 46.56
C GLY A 384 0.65 -30.35 45.98
N ILE A 385 0.48 -30.99 44.81
CA ILE A 385 -0.82 -31.35 44.25
C ILE A 385 -0.98 -32.89 44.26
N GLU A 386 -1.87 -33.39 45.09
CA GLU A 386 -2.25 -34.80 45.10
C GLU A 386 -3.23 -35.11 43.96
N GLU A 387 -3.32 -36.38 43.53
CA GLU A 387 -4.15 -36.79 42.40
C GLU A 387 -5.63 -36.43 42.59
N ASP A 388 -6.16 -36.57 43.80
CA ASP A 388 -7.53 -36.17 44.15
C ASP A 388 -7.73 -34.66 44.02
N THR A 389 -6.72 -33.87 44.39
CA THR A 389 -6.74 -32.41 44.25
C THR A 389 -6.67 -31.99 42.76
N ALA A 390 -5.85 -32.71 41.97
CA ALA A 390 -5.74 -32.49 40.53
C ALA A 390 -7.08 -32.74 39.81
N ILE A 391 -7.78 -33.81 40.15
CA ILE A 391 -9.11 -34.13 39.61
C ILE A 391 -10.12 -33.03 40.00
N ALA A 392 -10.12 -32.63 41.28
CA ALA A 392 -11.01 -31.57 41.75
C ALA A 392 -10.76 -30.19 41.06
N LEU A 393 -9.49 -29.89 40.77
CA LEU A 393 -9.11 -28.67 40.01
C LEU A 393 -9.64 -28.70 38.57
N ILE A 394 -9.48 -29.83 37.88
CA ILE A 394 -9.97 -30.00 36.52
C ILE A 394 -11.51 -29.90 36.48
N ASP A 395 -12.18 -30.52 37.45
CA ASP A 395 -13.65 -30.46 37.50
C ASP A 395 -14.15 -29.03 37.79
N ARG A 396 -13.52 -28.32 38.72
CA ARG A 396 -13.82 -26.89 38.96
C ARG A 396 -13.55 -26.00 37.72
N ALA A 397 -12.45 -26.26 37.01
CA ALA A 397 -12.16 -25.54 35.76
C ALA A 397 -13.23 -25.80 34.67
N LYS A 398 -13.71 -27.05 34.57
CA LYS A 398 -14.83 -27.40 33.66
C LYS A 398 -16.15 -26.74 34.06
N GLU A 399 -16.47 -26.76 35.37
CA GLU A 399 -17.69 -26.10 35.87
C GLU A 399 -17.65 -24.58 35.63
N PHE A 400 -16.51 -23.95 35.92
CA PHE A 400 -16.30 -22.53 35.64
C PHE A 400 -16.49 -22.22 34.14
N HIS A 401 -15.85 -22.99 33.26
CA HIS A 401 -15.98 -22.80 31.82
C HIS A 401 -17.43 -22.98 31.33
N GLN A 402 -18.17 -23.97 31.84
CA GLN A 402 -19.59 -24.16 31.51
C GLN A 402 -20.45 -23.00 32.00
N LYS A 403 -20.20 -22.51 33.22
CA LYS A 403 -20.91 -21.37 33.80
C LYS A 403 -20.61 -20.09 33.04
N ASP A 404 -19.36 -19.84 32.72
CA ASP A 404 -18.95 -18.67 31.94
C ASP A 404 -19.58 -18.68 30.53
N GLN A 405 -19.62 -19.83 29.85
CA GLN A 405 -20.32 -19.97 28.58
C GLN A 405 -21.83 -19.73 28.68
N GLN A 406 -22.46 -20.17 29.77
CA GLN A 406 -23.89 -19.91 30.02
C GLN A 406 -24.12 -18.43 30.29
N ASP A 407 -23.30 -17.81 31.11
CA ASP A 407 -23.39 -16.38 31.44
C ASP A 407 -23.15 -15.51 30.19
N ILE A 408 -22.16 -15.82 29.36
CA ILE A 408 -21.92 -15.17 28.07
C ILE A 408 -23.11 -15.36 27.14
N SER A 409 -23.66 -16.58 27.03
CA SER A 409 -24.81 -16.87 26.18
C SER A 409 -26.07 -16.13 26.66
N GLN A 410 -26.25 -15.98 27.98
CA GLN A 410 -27.35 -15.22 28.56
C GLN A 410 -27.16 -13.72 28.30
N ARG A 411 -25.96 -13.17 28.47
CA ARG A 411 -25.63 -11.77 28.16
C ARG A 411 -25.89 -11.44 26.68
N ILE A 412 -25.50 -12.33 25.75
CA ILE A 412 -25.76 -12.16 24.31
C ILE A 412 -27.28 -12.03 24.05
N LYS A 413 -28.11 -12.85 24.74
CA LYS A 413 -29.58 -12.77 24.63
C LYS A 413 -30.14 -11.51 25.24
N ASP A 414 -29.63 -11.12 26.42
CA ASP A 414 -30.09 -9.93 27.14
C ASP A 414 -29.75 -8.64 26.38
N LEU A 415 -28.62 -8.62 25.65
CA LEU A 415 -28.22 -7.52 24.79
C LEU A 415 -29.02 -7.45 23.48
N GLY A 416 -29.73 -8.51 23.12
CA GLY A 416 -30.60 -8.55 21.93
C GLY A 416 -29.86 -8.56 20.61
N LEU A 417 -28.70 -9.23 20.54
CA LEU A 417 -27.98 -9.39 19.28
C LEU A 417 -28.78 -10.23 18.28
N ALA A 418 -28.72 -9.84 17.01
CA ALA A 418 -29.40 -10.55 15.93
C ALA A 418 -28.67 -11.86 15.60
N ASP A 419 -29.44 -12.91 15.27
CA ASP A 419 -28.91 -14.23 14.95
C ASP A 419 -27.90 -14.20 13.79
N ASP A 420 -28.05 -13.29 12.85
CA ASP A 420 -27.17 -13.11 11.70
C ASP A 420 -25.74 -12.67 12.13
N LEU A 421 -25.65 -11.83 13.17
CA LEU A 421 -24.37 -11.39 13.73
C LEU A 421 -23.73 -12.50 14.58
N ILE A 422 -24.55 -13.23 15.36
CA ILE A 422 -24.10 -14.33 16.22
C ILE A 422 -23.48 -15.45 15.38
N ASN A 423 -24.04 -15.73 14.20
CA ASN A 423 -23.58 -16.80 13.30
C ASN A 423 -22.41 -16.38 12.38
N LEU A 424 -21.90 -15.17 12.49
CA LEU A 424 -20.78 -14.72 11.66
C LEU A 424 -19.48 -15.47 12.07
N LYS A 425 -18.91 -16.18 11.11
CA LYS A 425 -17.66 -16.92 11.33
C LYS A 425 -16.52 -15.98 11.68
N GLY A 426 -15.80 -16.29 12.76
CA GLY A 426 -14.65 -15.54 13.22
C GLY A 426 -14.94 -14.59 14.39
N LEU A 427 -16.18 -14.37 14.78
CA LEU A 427 -16.53 -13.69 16.03
C LEU A 427 -16.61 -14.70 17.17
N THR A 428 -15.86 -14.41 18.24
CA THR A 428 -15.94 -15.19 19.49
C THR A 428 -17.11 -14.68 20.35
N PRO A 429 -17.65 -15.53 21.27
CA PRO A 429 -18.71 -15.11 22.17
C PRO A 429 -18.37 -13.86 23.00
N GLY A 430 -17.11 -13.70 23.43
CA GLY A 430 -16.65 -12.49 24.11
C GLY A 430 -16.71 -11.26 23.24
N MET A 431 -16.30 -11.35 21.97
CA MET A 431 -16.40 -10.24 21.00
C MET A 431 -17.86 -9.82 20.79
N LEU A 432 -18.79 -10.78 20.74
CA LEU A 432 -20.22 -10.52 20.59
C LEU A 432 -20.79 -9.72 21.78
N VAL A 433 -20.40 -10.06 23.00
CA VAL A 433 -20.80 -9.30 24.19
C VAL A 433 -20.29 -7.86 24.12
N THR A 434 -19.01 -7.69 23.81
CA THR A 434 -18.42 -6.34 23.70
C THR A 434 -19.07 -5.50 22.60
N LEU A 435 -19.36 -6.09 21.43
CA LEU A 435 -20.10 -5.41 20.36
C LEU A 435 -21.52 -5.02 20.79
N GLY A 436 -22.21 -5.92 21.51
CA GLY A 436 -23.55 -5.65 22.04
C GLY A 436 -23.59 -4.52 23.06
N GLU A 437 -22.60 -4.43 23.96
CA GLU A 437 -22.41 -3.32 24.91
C GLU A 437 -22.18 -1.98 24.20
N GLN A 438 -21.54 -2.01 23.03
CA GLN A 438 -21.32 -0.83 22.18
C GLN A 438 -22.51 -0.53 21.24
N LYS A 439 -23.64 -1.25 21.41
CA LYS A 439 -24.88 -1.11 20.61
C LYS A 439 -24.75 -1.51 19.13
N ILE A 440 -23.80 -2.34 18.80
CA ILE A 440 -23.68 -2.97 17.49
C ILE A 440 -24.46 -4.29 17.57
N LEU A 441 -25.75 -4.25 17.23
CA LEU A 441 -26.68 -5.34 17.53
C LEU A 441 -27.00 -6.23 16.33
N ASN A 442 -26.72 -5.77 15.12
CA ASN A 442 -27.05 -6.49 13.89
C ASN A 442 -25.86 -6.53 12.91
N LEU A 443 -25.97 -7.41 11.93
CA LEU A 443 -24.92 -7.60 10.92
C LEU A 443 -24.71 -6.36 10.05
N THR A 444 -25.75 -5.53 9.88
CA THR A 444 -25.69 -4.29 9.08
C THR A 444 -24.83 -3.25 9.77
N ASP A 445 -25.06 -3.02 11.07
CA ASP A 445 -24.26 -2.08 11.86
C ASP A 445 -22.79 -2.50 11.91
N PHE A 446 -22.52 -3.82 12.02
CA PHE A 446 -21.16 -4.36 11.99
C PHE A 446 -20.49 -4.20 10.62
N ALA A 447 -21.24 -4.39 9.53
CA ALA A 447 -20.71 -4.23 8.17
C ALA A 447 -20.40 -2.77 7.80
N ASP A 448 -21.04 -1.82 8.46
CA ASP A 448 -20.80 -0.38 8.24
C ASP A 448 -19.53 0.12 8.94
N LEU A 449 -18.97 -0.64 9.88
CA LEU A 449 -17.74 -0.29 10.59
C LEU A 449 -16.52 -0.27 9.68
N ALA A 450 -15.53 0.53 10.07
CA ALA A 450 -14.18 0.50 9.50
C ALA A 450 -13.26 -0.37 10.38
N SER A 451 -12.22 -0.98 9.79
CA SER A 451 -11.26 -1.79 10.53
C SER A 451 -10.56 -1.02 11.65
N ASP A 452 -10.30 0.28 11.46
CA ASP A 452 -9.71 1.14 12.49
C ASP A 452 -10.68 1.40 13.67
N GLU A 453 -12.00 1.28 13.48
CA GLU A 453 -12.99 1.36 14.55
C GLU A 453 -13.04 0.06 15.38
N LEU A 454 -12.72 -1.09 14.79
CA LEU A 454 -12.62 -2.35 15.52
C LEU A 454 -11.32 -2.49 16.30
N THR A 455 -10.18 -2.20 15.66
CA THR A 455 -8.85 -2.43 16.23
C THR A 455 -8.29 -1.25 17.00
N GLY A 456 -8.93 -0.08 16.88
CA GLY A 456 -8.38 1.18 17.38
C GLY A 456 -7.27 1.73 16.48
N GLY A 457 -6.90 2.96 16.73
CA GLY A 457 -5.90 3.64 15.92
C GLY A 457 -5.58 5.03 16.42
N PHE A 458 -4.86 5.78 15.59
CA PHE A 458 -4.59 7.19 15.86
C PHE A 458 -5.23 8.05 14.78
N ASP A 459 -6.02 9.03 15.18
CA ASP A 459 -6.56 10.03 14.27
C ASP A 459 -6.02 11.42 14.60
N VAL A 460 -6.08 12.33 13.62
CA VAL A 460 -5.62 13.72 13.80
C VAL A 460 -6.85 14.62 14.00
N ILE A 461 -7.21 14.85 15.27
CA ILE A 461 -8.30 15.74 15.64
C ILE A 461 -7.71 17.12 16.00
N LYS A 462 -8.10 18.15 15.24
CA LYS A 462 -7.62 19.55 15.41
C LYS A 462 -6.10 19.74 15.36
N GLY A 463 -5.38 18.85 14.63
CA GLY A 463 -3.92 18.93 14.51
C GLY A 463 -3.14 18.18 15.59
N GLU A 464 -3.80 17.58 16.55
CA GLU A 464 -3.21 16.70 17.56
C GLU A 464 -3.52 15.23 17.26
N ARG A 465 -2.52 14.37 17.47
CA ARG A 465 -2.67 12.93 17.27
C ARG A 465 -3.31 12.31 18.50
N VAL A 466 -4.59 11.95 18.40
CA VAL A 466 -5.37 11.35 19.47
C VAL A 466 -5.52 9.87 19.23
N LYS A 467 -5.30 9.04 20.27
CA LYS A 467 -5.58 7.61 20.21
C LYS A 467 -7.10 7.41 20.30
N ILE A 468 -7.68 6.73 19.30
CA ILE A 468 -9.07 6.28 19.32
C ILE A 468 -9.06 4.81 19.75
N GLN A 469 -9.80 4.49 20.80
CA GLN A 469 -9.95 3.12 21.28
C GLN A 469 -10.86 2.33 20.34
N GLY A 470 -10.41 1.14 19.91
CA GLY A 470 -11.22 0.26 19.07
C GLY A 470 -12.23 -0.55 19.89
N TYR A 471 -13.35 -0.90 19.26
CA TYR A 471 -14.40 -1.69 19.93
C TYR A 471 -13.91 -3.08 20.35
N LEU A 472 -12.98 -3.68 19.62
CA LEU A 472 -12.39 -5.00 19.87
C LEU A 472 -10.88 -4.92 20.13
N GLU A 473 -10.35 -3.79 20.62
CA GLU A 473 -8.93 -3.58 20.91
C GLU A 473 -8.40 -4.64 21.89
N ASP A 474 -9.19 -5.02 22.89
CA ASP A 474 -8.85 -5.98 23.94
C ASP A 474 -8.68 -7.41 23.40
N PHE A 475 -9.22 -7.73 22.24
CA PHE A 475 -9.08 -9.04 21.58
C PHE A 475 -7.85 -9.12 20.67
N ALA A 476 -7.03 -8.09 20.63
CA ALA A 476 -5.77 -8.00 19.88
C ALA A 476 -5.88 -8.43 18.40
N LEU A 477 -7.01 -8.14 17.76
CA LEU A 477 -7.23 -8.40 16.33
C LEU A 477 -6.23 -7.61 15.48
N SER A 478 -5.62 -8.28 14.52
CA SER A 478 -4.85 -7.60 13.49
C SER A 478 -5.78 -6.83 12.54
N LYS A 479 -5.27 -5.79 11.90
CA LYS A 479 -6.04 -5.02 10.92
C LYS A 479 -6.54 -5.88 9.75
N THR A 480 -5.78 -6.91 9.36
CA THR A 480 -6.14 -7.85 8.31
C THR A 480 -7.30 -8.76 8.72
N GLU A 481 -7.30 -9.26 9.95
CA GLU A 481 -8.42 -10.05 10.50
C GLU A 481 -9.68 -9.22 10.65
N ALA A 482 -9.57 -7.97 11.13
CA ALA A 482 -10.69 -7.05 11.20
C ALA A 482 -11.29 -6.75 9.82
N ASP A 483 -10.44 -6.51 8.80
CA ASP A 483 -10.86 -6.35 7.41
C ASP A 483 -11.60 -7.60 6.88
N GLU A 484 -11.11 -8.81 7.18
CA GLU A 484 -11.73 -10.07 6.77
C GLU A 484 -13.10 -10.28 7.42
N LEU A 485 -13.24 -9.97 8.71
CA LEU A 485 -14.52 -10.05 9.43
C LEU A 485 -15.56 -9.10 8.83
N ILE A 486 -15.19 -7.83 8.63
CA ILE A 486 -16.08 -6.82 8.03
C ILE A 486 -16.44 -7.20 6.59
N MET A 487 -15.47 -7.69 5.80
CA MET A 487 -15.74 -8.12 4.42
C MET A 487 -16.64 -9.36 4.38
N SER A 488 -16.51 -10.27 5.34
CA SER A 488 -17.41 -11.43 5.47
C SER A 488 -18.85 -11.01 5.75
N ALA A 489 -19.05 -10.05 6.67
CA ALA A 489 -20.34 -9.48 6.96
C ALA A 489 -20.95 -8.77 5.73
N ARG A 490 -20.16 -7.95 5.04
CA ARG A 490 -20.57 -7.26 3.81
C ARG A 490 -20.96 -8.24 2.70
N ASN A 491 -20.22 -9.32 2.54
CA ASN A 491 -20.53 -10.34 1.53
C ASN A 491 -21.87 -11.06 1.79
N ILE A 492 -22.26 -11.23 3.04
CA ILE A 492 -23.55 -11.82 3.41
C ILE A 492 -24.67 -10.84 3.07
N ILE A 493 -24.58 -9.59 3.53
CA ILE A 493 -25.65 -8.58 3.34
C ILE A 493 -25.85 -8.22 1.87
N TYR A 494 -24.76 -8.02 1.12
CA TYR A 494 -24.85 -7.55 -0.27
C TYR A 494 -25.06 -8.67 -1.30
N LYS A 495 -24.83 -9.94 -0.95
CA LYS A 495 -25.24 -11.09 -1.79
C LYS A 495 -26.74 -11.20 -1.91
N ASP A 496 -27.47 -11.01 -0.84
CA ASP A 496 -28.94 -11.07 -0.84
C ASP A 496 -29.56 -9.84 -1.52
N TRP A 497 -28.90 -8.69 -1.50
CA TRP A 497 -29.36 -7.46 -2.16
C TRP A 497 -29.26 -7.51 -3.69
N GLY A 498 -28.31 -8.28 -4.22
CA GLY A 498 -28.14 -8.50 -5.67
C GLY A 498 -29.22 -9.37 -6.31
N MET A 499 -29.92 -10.21 -5.54
CA MET A 499 -30.97 -11.11 -6.04
C MET A 499 -32.36 -10.48 -6.04
N THR A 500 -32.62 -9.45 -5.23
CA THR A 500 -33.97 -8.86 -5.07
C THR A 500 -34.21 -7.60 -5.90
N ASN A 501 -33.21 -6.91 -6.39
CA ASN A 501 -33.38 -5.69 -7.19
C ASN A 501 -32.47 -5.70 -8.42
N GLY A 502 -33.01 -6.03 -9.58
CA GLY A 502 -32.37 -5.99 -10.90
C GLY A 502 -31.96 -4.58 -11.40
N LYS A 503 -31.65 -3.64 -10.52
CA LYS A 503 -31.08 -2.33 -10.82
C LYS A 503 -29.67 -2.27 -10.26
N LYS A 504 -28.69 -2.26 -11.17
CA LYS A 504 -27.27 -2.02 -10.88
C LYS A 504 -27.11 -0.78 -10.00
N ASN A 505 -26.84 -0.99 -8.72
CA ASN A 505 -26.69 0.12 -7.78
C ASN A 505 -25.27 0.68 -7.87
N LYS A 506 -25.17 1.98 -8.09
CA LYS A 506 -23.92 2.75 -8.16
C LYS A 506 -23.04 2.63 -6.90
N THR A 507 -23.59 2.16 -5.80
CA THR A 507 -22.93 2.02 -4.50
C THR A 507 -21.90 0.88 -4.48
N TYR A 508 -22.17 -0.26 -5.16
CA TYR A 508 -21.23 -1.38 -5.24
C TYR A 508 -19.92 -1.00 -5.97
N TYR A 509 -20.01 -0.13 -6.98
CA TYR A 509 -18.85 0.40 -7.71
C TYR A 509 -18.10 1.49 -6.94
N PHE A 510 -18.77 2.20 -6.04
CA PHE A 510 -18.14 3.24 -5.20
C PHE A 510 -17.17 2.65 -4.18
N TRP A 511 -17.44 1.45 -3.64
CA TRP A 511 -16.56 0.77 -2.69
C TRP A 511 -15.39 0.02 -3.34
N GLN A 512 -15.59 -0.51 -4.55
CA GLN A 512 -14.45 -1.08 -5.31
C GLN A 512 -13.46 -0.01 -5.78
N SER A 513 -13.90 1.21 -6.03
CA SER A 513 -13.01 2.30 -6.44
C SER A 513 -12.21 2.93 -5.28
N LYS A 514 -12.62 2.75 -4.03
CA LYS A 514 -11.83 3.14 -2.84
C LYS A 514 -10.68 2.16 -2.49
N LYS A 515 -10.61 1.00 -3.13
CA LYS A 515 -9.50 0.04 -3.01
C LYS A 515 -8.27 0.40 -3.86
N ILE A 516 -8.30 1.54 -4.60
CA ILE A 516 -7.24 2.01 -5.52
C ILE A 516 -6.81 3.46 -5.18
N ILE A 517 -6.87 3.85 -3.92
CA ILE A 517 -6.23 5.11 -3.49
C ILE A 517 -5.39 4.81 -2.25
#